data_5159c528f6871bca492a7eee9abade5f
#
_entry.id   5159c528f6871bca492a7eee9abade5f
#
_cell.length_a   1.000
_cell.length_b   1.000
_cell.length_c   1.000
_cell.angle_alpha   90.00
_cell.angle_beta   90.00
_cell.angle_gamma   90.00
#
_symmetry.space_group_name_H-M   'P 1'
#
loop_
_entity.id
_entity.type
_entity.pdbx_description
1 polymer ?
#
loop_
_entity_poly.entity_id
_entity_poly.type
_entity_poly.pdbx_seq_one_letter_code
_entity_poly.pdbx_strand_id
1 'polypeptide(L)' 'MNALNFGEFYNELDENGLSTGHVYKCIGIAADYYQTGEEVVLMARIGYGGYSNGLLYIPVGDFMVDFEEIRK' A
#
# COMPACT_ATOMS: atom_id res chain seq x y z
N MET A 1 -9.01 3.58 -11.16
CA MET A 1 -7.55 3.51 -10.97
C MET A 1 -7.17 4.25 -9.71
N ASN A 2 -6.38 3.61 -8.86
CA ASN A 2 -5.94 4.24 -7.62
C ASN A 2 -4.88 5.29 -7.90
N ALA A 3 -5.09 6.48 -7.35
CA ALA A 3 -4.05 7.51 -7.35
C ALA A 3 -3.10 7.23 -6.18
N LEU A 4 -1.83 7.48 -6.39
CA LEU A 4 -0.83 7.33 -5.33
C LEU A 4 -0.78 8.61 -4.52
N ASN A 5 -1.32 8.58 -3.32
CA ASN A 5 -1.36 9.74 -2.42
C ASN A 5 -0.61 9.44 -1.12
N PHE A 6 0.48 10.15 -0.89
CA PHE A 6 1.26 9.99 0.32
C PHE A 6 0.46 10.47 1.54
N GLY A 7 0.55 9.72 2.62
CA GLY A 7 -0.16 10.03 3.84
C GLY A 7 -1.59 9.53 3.90
N GLU A 8 -2.13 9.03 2.79
CA GLU A 8 -3.47 8.49 2.75
C GLU A 8 -3.49 7.01 3.12
N PHE A 9 -4.67 6.53 3.48
CA PHE A 9 -4.86 5.14 3.91
C PHE A 9 -5.44 4.31 2.78
N TYR A 10 -5.04 3.04 2.73
CA TYR A 10 -5.45 2.10 1.70
C TYR A 10 -5.89 0.79 2.33
N ASN A 11 -6.92 0.17 1.74
CA ASN A 11 -7.29 -1.21 2.05
C ASN A 11 -6.49 -2.16 1.19
N GLU A 12 -5.98 -3.22 1.80
CA GLU A 12 -5.44 -4.34 1.04
C GLU A 12 -6.59 -5.16 0.47
N LEU A 13 -6.47 -5.55 -0.80
CA LEU A 13 -7.48 -6.35 -1.48
C LEU A 13 -6.97 -7.77 -1.66
N ASP A 14 -7.87 -8.74 -1.57
CA ASP A 14 -7.53 -10.13 -1.85
C ASP A 14 -7.62 -10.41 -3.36
N GLU A 15 -7.41 -11.65 -3.76
CA GLU A 15 -7.41 -12.05 -5.17
C GLU A 15 -8.77 -11.81 -5.86
N ASN A 16 -9.84 -11.68 -5.08
CA ASN A 16 -11.19 -11.41 -5.59
C ASN A 16 -11.53 -9.92 -5.58
N GLY A 17 -10.59 -9.07 -5.18
CA GLY A 17 -10.80 -7.63 -5.11
C GLY A 17 -11.55 -7.18 -3.87
N LEU A 18 -11.66 -8.03 -2.86
CA LEU A 18 -12.34 -7.71 -1.60
C LEU A 18 -11.33 -7.33 -0.53
N SER A 19 -11.72 -6.42 0.36
CA SER A 19 -10.85 -6.00 1.45
C SER A 19 -10.50 -7.15 2.38
N THR A 20 -9.21 -7.30 2.70
CA THR A 20 -8.76 -8.30 3.67
C THR A 20 -8.97 -7.86 5.11
N GLY A 21 -9.37 -6.60 5.32
CA GLY A 21 -9.47 -5.99 6.64
C GLY A 21 -8.17 -5.33 7.10
N HIS A 22 -7.09 -5.47 6.35
CA HIS A 22 -5.82 -4.82 6.67
C HIS A 22 -5.77 -3.43 6.03
N VAL A 23 -5.35 -2.45 6.84
CA VAL A 23 -5.23 -1.05 6.42
C VAL A 23 -3.75 -0.66 6.43
N TYR A 24 -3.35 0.05 5.40
CA TYR A 24 -1.99 0.53 5.25
C TYR A 24 -1.99 2.03 4.98
N LYS A 25 -0.95 2.71 5.46
CA LYS A 25 -0.71 4.11 5.14
C LYS A 25 0.42 4.20 4.13
N CYS A 26 0.20 4.92 3.04
CA CYS A 26 1.23 5.16 2.03
C CYS A 26 2.21 6.21 2.55
N ILE A 27 3.48 5.84 2.74
CA ILE A 27 4.48 6.73 3.33
C ILE A 27 5.54 7.20 2.34
N GLY A 28 5.62 6.60 1.16
CA GLY A 28 6.58 7.06 0.18
C GLY A 28 6.79 6.12 -0.97
N ILE A 29 7.74 6.47 -1.82
CA ILE A 29 8.20 5.65 -2.94
C ILE A 29 9.71 5.50 -2.83
N ALA A 30 10.21 4.29 -3.08
CA ALA A 30 11.63 4.03 -3.25
C ALA A 30 11.86 3.56 -4.69
N ALA A 31 12.87 4.13 -5.34
CA ALA A 31 13.21 3.78 -6.69
C ALA A 31 14.03 2.48 -6.71
N ASP A 32 13.60 1.52 -7.54
CA ASP A 32 14.35 0.31 -7.85
C ASP A 32 14.83 -0.48 -6.62
N TYR A 33 13.97 -0.57 -5.60
CA TYR A 33 14.33 -1.25 -4.35
C TYR A 33 14.74 -2.71 -4.57
N TYR A 34 14.04 -3.41 -5.47
CA TYR A 34 14.32 -4.82 -5.77
C TYR A 34 15.26 -4.99 -6.96
N GLN A 35 15.83 -3.90 -7.46
CA GLN A 35 16.75 -3.93 -8.62
C GLN A 35 16.10 -4.52 -9.87
N THR A 36 14.81 -4.29 -10.02
CA THR A 36 14.03 -4.74 -11.18
C THR A 36 13.77 -3.63 -12.18
N GLY A 37 14.24 -2.42 -11.88
CA GLY A 37 13.93 -1.23 -12.66
C GLY A 37 12.56 -0.63 -12.36
N GLU A 38 11.86 -1.16 -11.37
CA GLU A 38 10.52 -0.71 -11.00
C GLU A 38 10.53 -0.01 -9.65
N GLU A 39 9.76 1.07 -9.54
CA GLU A 39 9.58 1.74 -8.27
C GLU A 39 8.71 0.92 -7.33
N VAL A 40 8.96 1.02 -6.04
CA VAL A 40 8.14 0.36 -5.02
C VAL A 40 7.48 1.41 -4.14
N VAL A 41 6.26 1.10 -3.72
CA VAL A 41 5.51 1.92 -2.76
C VAL A 41 5.81 1.41 -1.37
N LEU A 42 6.13 2.33 -0.46
CA LEU A 42 6.34 1.99 0.94
C LEU A 42 5.02 2.17 1.69
N MET A 43 4.55 1.08 2.28
CA MET A 43 3.28 1.04 3.00
C MET A 43 3.53 0.66 4.44
N ALA A 44 3.04 1.46 5.37
CA ALA A 44 3.08 1.13 6.79
C ALA A 44 1.77 0.46 7.18
N ARG A 45 1.85 -0.78 7.66
CA ARG A 45 0.66 -1.49 8.13
C ARG A 45 0.19 -0.86 9.44
N ILE A 46 -1.09 -0.50 9.50
CA ILE A 46 -1.68 0.10 10.68
C ILE A 46 -2.26 -1.01 11.55
N GLY A 47 -1.70 -1.16 12.75
CA GLY A 47 -2.17 -2.12 13.72
C GLY A 47 -3.33 -1.59 14.54
N TYR A 48 -3.74 -2.39 15.49
CA TYR A 48 -4.82 -2.04 16.40
C TYR A 48 -4.45 -0.78 17.18
N GLY A 49 -5.37 0.16 17.27
CA GLY A 49 -5.12 1.44 17.95
C GLY A 49 -4.41 2.48 17.10
N GLY A 50 -4.19 2.22 15.81
CA GLY A 50 -3.58 3.17 14.90
C GLY A 50 -2.06 3.16 14.86
N TYR A 51 -1.42 2.20 15.52
CA TYR A 51 0.03 2.08 15.51
C TYR A 51 0.51 1.39 14.24
N SER A 52 1.65 1.86 13.72
CA SER A 52 2.31 1.17 12.62
C SER A 52 2.81 -0.20 13.07
N ASN A 53 2.49 -1.23 12.31
CA ASN A 53 2.74 -2.62 12.68
C ASN A 53 3.65 -3.34 11.68
N GLY A 54 4.37 -2.62 10.88
CA GLY A 54 5.30 -3.15 9.91
C GLY A 54 5.31 -2.36 8.62
N LEU A 55 6.31 -2.63 7.79
CA LEU A 55 6.46 -2.00 6.49
C LEU A 55 6.34 -3.04 5.38
N LEU A 56 5.69 -2.66 4.30
CA LEU A 56 5.67 -3.41 3.05
C LEU A 56 6.32 -2.58 1.96
N TYR A 57 7.04 -3.27 1.07
CA TYR A 57 7.66 -2.69 -0.11
C TYR A 57 6.99 -3.33 -1.31
N ILE A 58 6.11 -2.59 -1.96
CA ILE A 58 5.21 -3.15 -2.97
C ILE A 58 5.51 -2.51 -4.32
N PRO A 59 5.84 -3.31 -5.36
CA PRO A 59 6.01 -2.75 -6.70
C PRO A 59 4.78 -1.94 -7.11
N VAL A 60 5.01 -0.83 -7.78
CA VAL A 60 3.92 0.10 -8.14
C VAL A 60 2.82 -0.61 -8.93
N GLY A 61 3.17 -1.51 -9.84
CA GLY A 61 2.18 -2.26 -10.59
C GLY A 61 1.27 -3.10 -9.71
N ASP A 62 1.84 -3.76 -8.72
CA ASP A 62 1.07 -4.57 -7.77
C ASP A 62 0.23 -3.69 -6.84
N PHE A 63 0.78 -2.55 -6.44
CA PHE A 63 0.04 -1.60 -5.61
C PHE A 63 -1.27 -1.15 -6.29
N MET A 64 -1.21 -0.87 -7.58
CA MET A 64 -2.39 -0.41 -8.32
C MET A 64 -3.50 -1.45 -8.39
N VAL A 65 -3.14 -2.73 -8.28
CA VAL A 65 -4.10 -3.84 -8.36
C VAL A 65 -4.58 -4.27 -6.97
N ASP A 66 -3.66 -4.30 -6.00
CA ASP A 66 -3.89 -4.96 -4.71
C ASP A 66 -4.37 -4.02 -3.60
N PHE A 67 -4.42 -2.73 -3.87
CA PHE A 67 -4.80 -1.74 -2.86
C PHE A 67 -5.83 -0.77 -3.40
N GLU A 68 -6.71 -0.32 -2.51
CA GLU A 68 -7.74 0.67 -2.83
C GLU A 68 -7.71 1.78 -1.79
N GLU A 69 -7.67 3.03 -2.25
CA GLU A 69 -7.68 4.18 -1.35
C GLU A 69 -8.97 4.25 -0.56
N ILE A 70 -8.84 4.46 0.75
CA ILE A 70 -9.99 4.68 1.62
C ILE A 70 -10.43 6.12 1.47
N ARG A 71 -11.63 6.32 0.96
CA ARG A 71 -12.23 7.64 0.80
C ARG A 71 -13.12 7.93 1.99
N LYS A 72 -13.00 9.12 2.50
CA LYS A 72 -13.84 9.59 3.60
C LYS A 72 -15.05 10.33 3.06
#